data_e73196789b98dfca36d977f7da971dda
#
_entry.id   e73196789b98dfca36d977f7da971dda
#
_cell.length_a   1.000
_cell.length_b   1.000
_cell.length_c   1.000
_cell.angle_alpha   90.00
_cell.angle_beta   90.00
_cell.angle_gamma   90.00
#
_symmetry.space_group_name_H-M   'P 1'
#
loop_
_entity.id
_entity.type
_entity.pdbx_description
1 polymer ?
#
loop_
_entity_poly.entity_id
_entity_poly.type
_entity_poly.pdbx_seq_one_letter_code
_entity_poly.pdbx_strand_id
1 'polypeptide(L)'
;MKRTTYILIGLFVAGLCVLVGGMFMIFCLGRPYISNQLNLQGEQITKEVPACRVVWLTQTRLYTPERNVWLANSLLEVQPSKEGKNLFSCSKKVNDYLKMTVMGDTLKILLDYSLDQLPQEFKKSKFMGMNIGDMRLDMTQDVECIINDINSQNIGFKHLEKDSLSIDTSNSIVVDSCDFAALQVIRSGGNVDFQSGTINNLYLNLG
;
A
#
# COMPACT_ATOMS: atom_id res chain seq x y z
N MET A 1 -2.04 56.94 35.29
CA MET A 1 -1.31 55.82 34.62
C MET A 1 -1.59 54.45 35.21
N LYS A 2 -1.72 54.26 36.52
CA LYS A 2 -1.89 52.91 37.11
C LYS A 2 -3.19 52.15 36.73
N ARG A 3 -4.32 52.82 36.58
CA ARG A 3 -5.61 52.15 36.28
C ARG A 3 -5.66 51.51 34.85
N THR A 4 -5.09 52.17 33.88
CA THR A 4 -5.06 51.69 32.49
C THR A 4 -4.21 50.43 32.33
N THR A 5 -3.11 50.35 33.10
CA THR A 5 -2.23 49.19 33.10
C THR A 5 -2.92 47.94 33.67
N TYR A 6 -3.70 48.09 34.75
CA TYR A 6 -4.47 46.99 35.32
C TYR A 6 -5.58 46.50 34.39
N ILE A 7 -6.22 47.38 33.66
CA ILE A 7 -7.24 46.99 32.64
C ILE A 7 -6.59 46.21 31.48
N LEU A 8 -5.42 46.66 31.01
CA LEU A 8 -4.68 46.00 29.96
C LEU A 8 -4.20 44.58 30.36
N ILE A 9 -3.69 44.46 31.58
CA ILE A 9 -3.26 43.17 32.15
C ILE A 9 -4.47 42.25 32.30
N GLY A 10 -5.59 42.76 32.81
CA GLY A 10 -6.84 41.99 32.95
C GLY A 10 -7.38 41.47 31.63
N LEU A 11 -7.38 42.29 30.56
CA LEU A 11 -7.75 41.88 29.20
C LEU A 11 -6.81 40.85 28.62
N PHE A 12 -5.51 40.99 28.85
CA PHE A 12 -4.50 40.02 28.37
C PHE A 12 -4.69 38.67 29.06
N VAL A 13 -4.86 38.64 30.39
CA VAL A 13 -5.10 37.40 31.16
C VAL A 13 -6.42 36.75 30.72
N ALA A 14 -7.49 37.53 30.57
CA ALA A 14 -8.78 37.01 30.07
C ALA A 14 -8.66 36.39 28.67
N GLY A 15 -7.96 37.07 27.77
CA GLY A 15 -7.67 36.54 26.43
C GLY A 15 -6.88 35.23 26.44
N LEU A 16 -5.88 35.16 27.33
CA LEU A 16 -5.07 33.95 27.54
C LEU A 16 -5.91 32.77 28.08
N CYS A 17 -6.79 33.07 29.07
CA CYS A 17 -7.71 32.07 29.62
C CYS A 17 -8.70 31.54 28.56
N VAL A 18 -9.22 32.41 27.69
CA VAL A 18 -10.10 31.97 26.59
C VAL A 18 -9.36 31.11 25.56
N LEU A 19 -8.11 31.48 25.22
CA LEU A 19 -7.26 30.69 24.31
C LEU A 19 -6.93 29.32 24.88
N VAL A 20 -6.44 29.27 26.12
CA VAL A 20 -6.08 28.03 26.83
C VAL A 20 -7.33 27.17 27.07
N GLY A 21 -8.42 27.78 27.53
CA GLY A 21 -9.70 27.10 27.75
C GLY A 21 -10.30 26.57 26.42
N GLY A 22 -10.19 27.33 25.33
CA GLY A 22 -10.60 26.89 23.99
C GLY A 22 -9.79 25.74 23.48
N MET A 23 -8.44 25.78 23.63
CA MET A 23 -7.57 24.64 23.32
C MET A 23 -7.92 23.41 24.16
N PHE A 24 -8.12 23.59 25.46
CA PHE A 24 -8.47 22.49 26.35
C PHE A 24 -9.83 21.87 25.97
N MET A 25 -10.81 22.69 25.60
CA MET A 25 -12.10 22.23 25.09
C MET A 25 -11.95 21.42 23.78
N ILE A 26 -11.12 21.87 22.86
CA ILE A 26 -10.82 21.15 21.61
C ILE A 26 -10.15 19.81 21.91
N PHE A 27 -9.23 19.77 22.88
CA PHE A 27 -8.56 18.52 23.29
C PHE A 27 -9.48 17.58 24.07
N CYS A 28 -10.33 18.09 24.95
CA CYS A 28 -11.18 17.24 25.79
C CYS A 28 -12.53 16.87 25.15
N LEU A 29 -13.09 17.75 24.31
CA LEU A 29 -14.34 17.51 23.59
C LEU A 29 -14.10 17.11 22.12
N GLY A 30 -12.89 17.35 21.59
CA GLY A 30 -12.47 16.76 20.33
C GLY A 30 -12.66 15.26 20.44
N ARG A 31 -13.61 14.72 19.72
CA ARG A 31 -13.77 13.24 19.64
C ARG A 31 -12.40 12.70 19.30
N PRO A 32 -11.84 11.75 20.10
CA PRO A 32 -10.63 11.10 19.69
C PRO A 32 -10.87 10.65 18.24
N TYR A 33 -9.98 11.04 17.34
CA TYR A 33 -9.99 10.52 15.97
C TYR A 33 -9.79 9.02 16.14
N ILE A 34 -10.88 8.29 16.29
CA ILE A 34 -10.85 6.85 16.26
C ILE A 34 -10.43 6.56 14.82
N SER A 35 -9.14 6.36 14.64
CA SER A 35 -8.64 5.85 13.38
C SER A 35 -9.28 4.46 13.25
N ASN A 36 -10.37 4.40 12.49
CA ASN A 36 -10.98 3.14 12.11
C ASN A 36 -9.95 2.41 11.22
N GLN A 37 -8.96 1.79 11.86
CA GLN A 37 -7.91 1.03 11.19
C GLN A 37 -8.23 -0.45 11.28
N LEU A 38 -8.48 -1.03 10.14
CA LEU A 38 -8.56 -2.47 9.99
C LEU A 38 -7.15 -3.03 9.81
N ASN A 39 -6.62 -3.67 10.85
CA ASN A 39 -5.31 -4.31 10.80
C ASN A 39 -5.44 -5.77 10.37
N LEU A 40 -4.98 -6.04 9.16
CA LEU A 40 -4.97 -7.36 8.55
C LEU A 40 -3.62 -8.06 8.63
N GLN A 41 -2.62 -7.48 9.29
CA GLN A 41 -1.36 -8.15 9.55
C GLN A 41 -1.54 -9.37 10.45
N GLY A 42 -0.69 -10.39 10.27
CA GLY A 42 -0.74 -11.59 11.09
C GLY A 42 0.10 -12.73 10.54
N GLU A 43 -0.29 -13.94 10.85
CA GLU A 43 0.33 -15.17 10.36
C GLU A 43 0.36 -15.20 8.84
N GLN A 44 1.52 -15.49 8.27
CA GLN A 44 1.70 -15.60 6.82
C GLN A 44 1.24 -16.96 6.32
N ILE A 45 0.54 -16.96 5.22
CA ILE A 45 0.20 -18.16 4.47
C ILE A 45 0.78 -18.07 3.07
N THR A 46 1.20 -19.20 2.54
CA THR A 46 1.70 -19.32 1.17
C THR A 46 0.78 -20.22 0.37
N LYS A 47 0.48 -19.81 -0.85
CA LYS A 47 -0.36 -20.56 -1.79
C LYS A 47 0.37 -20.71 -3.10
N GLU A 48 0.29 -21.89 -3.68
CA GLU A 48 0.66 -22.10 -5.06
C GLU A 48 -0.34 -21.36 -5.96
N VAL A 49 0.18 -20.60 -6.92
CA VAL A 49 -0.64 -19.91 -7.91
C VAL A 49 -0.32 -20.45 -9.30
N PRO A 50 -1.28 -20.44 -10.22
CA PRO A 50 -1.09 -21.01 -11.56
C PRO A 50 0.08 -20.38 -12.29
N ALA A 51 0.69 -21.16 -13.20
CA ALA A 51 1.67 -20.63 -14.12
C ALA A 51 1.02 -19.53 -14.98
N CYS A 52 1.73 -18.41 -15.11
CA CYS A 52 1.25 -17.23 -15.83
C CYS A 52 2.43 -16.44 -16.38
N ARG A 53 2.18 -15.64 -17.42
CA ARG A 53 3.17 -14.68 -17.95
C ARG A 53 2.98 -13.29 -17.35
N VAL A 54 1.78 -12.98 -16.91
CA VAL A 54 1.43 -11.68 -16.33
C VAL A 54 0.83 -11.89 -14.95
N VAL A 55 1.33 -11.16 -13.96
CA VAL A 55 0.73 -11.06 -12.63
C VAL A 55 0.15 -9.66 -12.47
N TRP A 56 -1.16 -9.57 -12.27
CA TRP A 56 -1.86 -8.31 -12.10
C TRP A 56 -2.48 -8.22 -10.71
N LEU A 57 -1.87 -7.39 -9.85
CA LEU A 57 -2.40 -7.03 -8.53
C LEU A 57 -3.25 -5.77 -8.69
N THR A 58 -4.47 -5.83 -8.18
CA THR A 58 -5.40 -4.70 -8.25
C THR A 58 -6.29 -4.65 -7.01
N GLN A 59 -7.04 -3.59 -6.84
CA GLN A 59 -7.91 -3.38 -5.69
C GLN A 59 -9.27 -2.83 -6.10
N THR A 60 -10.28 -2.97 -5.23
CA THR A 60 -11.55 -2.27 -5.40
C THR A 60 -11.35 -0.75 -5.28
N ARG A 61 -12.31 0.04 -5.76
CA ARG A 61 -12.21 1.50 -5.70
C ARG A 61 -12.07 2.00 -4.26
N LEU A 62 -11.06 2.84 -4.03
CA LEU A 62 -10.78 3.45 -2.73
C LEU A 62 -11.81 4.52 -2.34
N TYR A 63 -12.36 5.20 -3.35
CA TYR A 63 -13.24 6.34 -3.16
C TYR A 63 -14.61 6.06 -3.76
N THR A 64 -15.63 6.16 -2.92
CA THR A 64 -17.02 6.27 -3.34
C THR A 64 -17.59 7.53 -2.70
N PRO A 65 -18.73 8.07 -3.17
CA PRO A 65 -19.40 9.23 -2.52
C PRO A 65 -19.66 9.00 -1.03
N GLU A 66 -19.74 7.73 -0.63
CA GLU A 66 -20.12 7.31 0.72
C GLU A 66 -18.94 6.92 1.59
N ARG A 67 -17.77 6.64 0.98
CA ARG A 67 -16.63 6.06 1.71
C ARG A 67 -15.29 6.40 1.09
N ASN A 68 -14.34 6.66 1.98
CA ASN A 68 -12.93 6.80 1.68
C ASN A 68 -12.14 5.73 2.43
N VAL A 69 -11.46 4.85 1.69
CA VAL A 69 -10.55 3.84 2.24
C VAL A 69 -9.14 4.21 1.81
N TRP A 70 -8.23 4.32 2.76
CA TRP A 70 -6.80 4.50 2.49
C TRP A 70 -6.03 3.25 2.93
N LEU A 71 -5.06 2.83 2.14
CA LEU A 71 -4.18 1.73 2.47
C LEU A 71 -2.91 2.27 3.14
N ALA A 72 -2.49 1.62 4.22
CA ALA A 72 -1.17 1.85 4.78
C ALA A 72 -0.10 1.35 3.81
N ASN A 73 1.10 1.95 3.87
CA ASN A 73 2.21 1.51 3.06
C ASN A 73 2.50 0.02 3.29
N SER A 74 2.65 -0.72 2.21
CA SER A 74 3.00 -2.14 2.20
C SER A 74 4.06 -2.41 1.12
N LEU A 75 4.66 -3.58 1.18
CA LEU A 75 5.66 -4.03 0.22
C LEU A 75 5.18 -5.32 -0.45
N LEU A 76 5.26 -5.35 -1.79
CA LEU A 76 5.24 -6.59 -2.53
C LEU A 76 6.69 -7.00 -2.79
N GLU A 77 7.19 -7.99 -2.07
CA GLU A 77 8.51 -8.57 -2.31
C GLU A 77 8.42 -9.61 -3.41
N VAL A 78 9.23 -9.47 -4.44
CA VAL A 78 9.29 -10.38 -5.59
C VAL A 78 10.67 -11.02 -5.62
N GLN A 79 10.71 -12.34 -5.62
CA GLN A 79 11.95 -13.11 -5.61
C GLN A 79 11.85 -14.37 -6.48
N PRO A 80 12.97 -15.00 -6.85
CA PRO A 80 12.93 -16.21 -7.64
C PRO A 80 12.32 -17.37 -6.87
N SER A 81 11.50 -18.15 -7.54
CA SER A 81 10.96 -19.39 -6.96
C SER A 81 12.06 -20.44 -6.80
N LYS A 82 12.17 -21.01 -5.61
CA LYS A 82 13.07 -22.13 -5.32
C LYS A 82 12.47 -23.48 -5.68
N GLU A 83 11.16 -23.55 -5.82
CA GLU A 83 10.42 -24.79 -6.06
C GLU A 83 10.01 -24.98 -7.53
N GLY A 84 10.35 -24.02 -8.40
CA GLY A 84 9.95 -24.05 -9.81
C GLY A 84 8.45 -23.82 -10.03
N LYS A 85 7.76 -23.24 -9.05
CA LYS A 85 6.34 -22.92 -9.06
C LYS A 85 6.14 -21.48 -8.61
N ASN A 86 5.12 -20.83 -9.12
CA ASN A 86 4.74 -19.52 -8.60
C ASN A 86 4.05 -19.68 -7.23
N LEU A 87 4.56 -18.97 -6.22
CA LEU A 87 3.99 -18.95 -4.87
C LEU A 87 3.64 -17.53 -4.47
N PHE A 88 2.44 -17.36 -3.93
CA PHE A 88 2.01 -16.08 -3.39
C PHE A 88 1.80 -16.19 -1.88
N SER A 89 2.43 -15.30 -1.13
CA SER A 89 2.36 -15.26 0.33
C SER A 89 1.75 -13.95 0.80
N CYS A 90 0.83 -14.04 1.74
CA CYS A 90 0.22 -12.90 2.39
C CYS A 90 -0.23 -13.25 3.80
N SER A 91 -0.64 -12.26 4.58
CA SER A 91 -1.29 -12.54 5.86
C SER A 91 -2.57 -13.35 5.67
N LYS A 92 -2.82 -14.30 6.54
CA LYS A 92 -4.05 -15.11 6.58
C LYS A 92 -5.31 -14.23 6.60
N LYS A 93 -5.28 -13.12 7.32
CA LYS A 93 -6.41 -12.18 7.38
C LYS A 93 -6.62 -11.44 6.06
N VAL A 94 -5.54 -11.09 5.35
CA VAL A 94 -5.63 -10.43 4.03
C VAL A 94 -6.20 -11.40 3.01
N ASN A 95 -5.87 -12.69 3.13
CA ASN A 95 -6.33 -13.70 2.20
C ASN A 95 -7.87 -13.77 2.08
N ASP A 96 -8.59 -13.44 3.14
CA ASP A 96 -10.07 -13.43 3.12
C ASP A 96 -10.63 -12.32 2.22
N TYR A 97 -9.81 -11.32 1.91
CA TYR A 97 -10.13 -10.20 1.02
C TYR A 97 -9.53 -10.37 -0.39
N LEU A 98 -8.78 -11.45 -0.65
CA LEU A 98 -8.16 -11.68 -1.94
C LEU A 98 -9.00 -12.61 -2.80
N LYS A 99 -9.23 -12.18 -4.04
CA LYS A 99 -9.83 -12.98 -5.11
C LYS A 99 -8.80 -13.20 -6.20
N MET A 100 -8.51 -14.46 -6.50
CA MET A 100 -7.58 -14.84 -7.56
C MET A 100 -8.35 -15.43 -8.73
N THR A 101 -8.09 -14.91 -9.92
CA THR A 101 -8.69 -15.38 -11.18
C THR A 101 -7.64 -15.46 -12.26
N VAL A 102 -7.72 -16.49 -13.10
CA VAL A 102 -6.84 -16.65 -14.27
C VAL A 102 -7.64 -16.27 -15.51
N MET A 103 -7.06 -15.40 -16.33
CA MET A 103 -7.61 -14.94 -17.59
C MET A 103 -6.54 -15.08 -18.69
N GLY A 104 -6.59 -16.17 -19.44
CA GLY A 104 -5.51 -16.53 -20.38
C GLY A 104 -4.18 -16.70 -19.62
N ASP A 105 -3.15 -15.97 -20.01
CA ASP A 105 -1.82 -16.01 -19.39
C ASP A 105 -1.68 -15.04 -18.19
N THR A 106 -2.78 -14.41 -17.77
CA THR A 106 -2.77 -13.41 -16.68
C THR A 106 -3.39 -13.98 -15.42
N LEU A 107 -2.61 -13.95 -14.32
CA LEU A 107 -3.10 -14.16 -12.96
C LEU A 107 -3.52 -12.81 -12.40
N LYS A 108 -4.81 -12.60 -12.21
CA LYS A 108 -5.34 -11.41 -11.52
C LYS A 108 -5.56 -11.70 -10.04
N ILE A 109 -4.95 -10.88 -9.19
CA ILE A 109 -5.10 -10.89 -7.74
C ILE A 109 -5.81 -9.59 -7.34
N LEU A 110 -7.09 -9.70 -6.99
CA LEU A 110 -7.92 -8.57 -6.59
C LEU A 110 -8.02 -8.49 -5.08
N LEU A 111 -7.58 -7.39 -4.49
CA LEU A 111 -7.88 -7.02 -3.11
C LEU A 111 -9.29 -6.42 -3.06
N ASP A 112 -10.26 -7.21 -2.59
CA ASP A 112 -11.67 -6.84 -2.55
C ASP A 112 -12.09 -6.47 -1.13
N TYR A 113 -12.21 -5.17 -0.85
CA TYR A 113 -12.75 -4.63 0.39
C TYR A 113 -14.11 -3.94 0.17
N SER A 114 -14.92 -4.52 -0.71
CA SER A 114 -16.32 -4.12 -0.87
C SER A 114 -17.07 -4.18 0.47
N LEU A 115 -18.18 -3.43 0.58
CA LEU A 115 -18.97 -3.34 1.81
C LEU A 115 -19.35 -4.69 2.39
N ASP A 116 -19.64 -5.67 1.54
CA ASP A 116 -20.09 -6.98 1.95
C ASP A 116 -18.99 -7.78 2.66
N GLN A 117 -17.73 -7.52 2.31
CA GLN A 117 -16.56 -8.21 2.85
C GLN A 117 -16.07 -7.60 4.18
N LEU A 118 -16.43 -6.35 4.47
CA LEU A 118 -15.94 -5.67 5.67
C LEU A 118 -16.66 -6.13 6.94
N PRO A 119 -15.96 -6.17 8.10
CA PRO A 119 -16.59 -6.38 9.40
C PRO A 119 -17.67 -5.33 9.67
N GLN A 120 -18.70 -5.71 10.42
CA GLN A 120 -19.86 -4.84 10.68
C GLN A 120 -19.52 -3.49 11.29
N GLU A 121 -18.50 -3.45 12.15
CA GLU A 121 -17.99 -2.23 12.79
C GLU A 121 -17.46 -1.21 11.80
N PHE A 122 -16.89 -1.68 10.66
CA PHE A 122 -16.35 -0.82 9.60
C PHE A 122 -17.37 -0.47 8.53
N LYS A 123 -18.49 -1.19 8.43
CA LYS A 123 -19.51 -0.93 7.40
C LYS A 123 -20.14 0.45 7.49
N LYS A 124 -20.18 1.06 8.68
CA LYS A 124 -20.73 2.40 8.90
C LYS A 124 -19.69 3.52 8.85
N SER A 125 -18.41 3.18 8.72
CA SER A 125 -17.33 4.17 8.71
C SER A 125 -17.22 4.85 7.36
N LYS A 126 -17.24 6.19 7.36
CA LYS A 126 -16.99 7.00 6.14
C LYS A 126 -15.49 7.02 5.78
N PHE A 127 -14.62 6.94 6.78
CA PHE A 127 -13.17 6.95 6.63
C PHE A 127 -12.60 5.71 7.30
N MET A 128 -11.77 4.96 6.59
CA MET A 128 -11.18 3.75 7.10
C MET A 128 -9.74 3.61 6.60
N GLY A 129 -8.81 3.36 7.53
CA GLY A 129 -7.46 2.90 7.22
C GLY A 129 -7.42 1.38 7.15
N MET A 130 -6.70 0.84 6.20
CA MET A 130 -6.49 -0.60 6.07
C MET A 130 -5.00 -0.90 6.00
N ASN A 131 -4.52 -1.74 6.92
CA ASN A 131 -3.14 -2.20 6.93
C ASN A 131 -3.11 -3.66 6.48
N ILE A 132 -2.72 -3.88 5.24
CA ILE A 132 -2.66 -5.21 4.61
C ILE A 132 -1.35 -5.94 4.90
N GLY A 133 -0.33 -5.25 5.44
CA GLY A 133 1.01 -5.81 5.60
C GLY A 133 1.73 -6.09 4.28
N ASP A 134 2.86 -6.75 4.39
CA ASP A 134 3.68 -7.09 3.23
C ASP A 134 3.21 -8.40 2.60
N MET A 135 3.37 -8.49 1.29
CA MET A 135 3.07 -9.65 0.47
C MET A 135 4.36 -10.13 -0.22
N ARG A 136 4.40 -11.39 -0.61
CA ARG A 136 5.54 -11.94 -1.35
C ARG A 136 5.06 -12.75 -2.55
N LEU A 137 5.77 -12.60 -3.65
CA LEU A 137 5.61 -13.37 -4.87
C LEU A 137 6.93 -14.07 -5.18
N ASP A 138 6.97 -15.40 -5.03
CA ASP A 138 8.05 -16.23 -5.53
C ASP A 138 7.69 -16.63 -6.96
N MET A 139 8.40 -16.11 -7.96
CA MET A 139 8.02 -16.29 -9.36
C MET A 139 9.00 -17.16 -10.16
N THR A 140 8.46 -17.88 -11.12
CA THR A 140 9.25 -18.62 -12.12
C THR A 140 9.78 -17.70 -13.22
N GLN A 141 10.62 -18.25 -14.09
CA GLN A 141 11.14 -17.52 -15.26
C GLN A 141 10.04 -17.15 -16.27
N ASP A 142 8.89 -17.82 -16.25
CA ASP A 142 7.80 -17.60 -17.21
C ASP A 142 7.06 -16.25 -16.99
N VAL A 143 7.14 -15.67 -15.77
CA VAL A 143 6.50 -14.37 -15.50
C VAL A 143 7.29 -13.26 -16.18
N GLU A 144 6.70 -12.58 -17.13
CA GLU A 144 7.30 -11.53 -17.96
C GLU A 144 6.83 -10.12 -17.58
N CYS A 145 5.67 -10.01 -16.93
CA CYS A 145 5.10 -8.73 -16.59
C CYS A 145 4.45 -8.75 -15.20
N ILE A 146 4.68 -7.68 -14.42
CA ILE A 146 3.99 -7.43 -13.15
C ILE A 146 3.28 -6.09 -13.25
N ILE A 147 1.96 -6.11 -13.07
CA ILE A 147 1.12 -4.92 -12.99
C ILE A 147 0.66 -4.78 -11.54
N ASN A 148 1.01 -3.67 -10.89
CA ASN A 148 0.59 -3.40 -9.52
C ASN A 148 -0.21 -2.10 -9.44
N ASP A 149 -1.53 -2.24 -9.39
CA ASP A 149 -2.50 -1.15 -9.23
C ASP A 149 -3.01 -1.05 -7.78
N ILE A 150 -2.35 -1.69 -6.81
CA ILE A 150 -2.65 -1.50 -5.39
C ILE A 150 -1.99 -0.22 -4.92
N ASN A 151 -2.78 0.74 -4.44
CA ASN A 151 -2.27 2.00 -3.93
C ASN A 151 -1.38 1.80 -2.69
N SER A 152 -0.35 2.61 -2.56
CA SER A 152 0.59 2.59 -1.42
C SER A 152 1.30 1.23 -1.22
N GLN A 153 1.35 0.39 -2.26
CA GLN A 153 2.09 -0.86 -2.23
C GLN A 153 3.34 -0.76 -3.12
N ASN A 154 4.49 -0.56 -2.51
CA ASN A 154 5.76 -0.57 -3.22
C ASN A 154 6.13 -1.97 -3.70
N ILE A 155 6.99 -2.06 -4.71
CA ILE A 155 7.51 -3.33 -5.20
C ILE A 155 9.00 -3.41 -4.88
N GLY A 156 9.43 -4.52 -4.28
CA GLY A 156 10.84 -4.83 -4.04
C GLY A 156 11.23 -6.11 -4.76
N PHE A 157 12.20 -6.02 -5.65
CA PHE A 157 12.79 -7.19 -6.32
C PHE A 157 14.06 -7.61 -5.61
N LYS A 158 14.20 -8.90 -5.35
CA LYS A 158 15.39 -9.47 -4.69
C LYS A 158 15.91 -10.69 -5.42
N HIS A 159 17.21 -10.69 -5.70
CA HIS A 159 17.95 -11.85 -6.23
C HIS A 159 17.37 -12.44 -7.52
N LEU A 160 16.77 -11.62 -8.36
CA LEU A 160 16.20 -12.06 -9.63
C LEU A 160 17.24 -12.03 -10.74
N GLU A 161 17.31 -13.10 -11.50
CA GLU A 161 18.05 -13.19 -12.75
C GLU A 161 17.05 -13.44 -13.88
N LYS A 162 16.90 -12.48 -14.80
CA LYS A 162 15.92 -12.60 -15.90
C LYS A 162 16.41 -11.91 -17.16
N ASP A 163 16.07 -12.52 -18.31
CA ASP A 163 16.31 -11.90 -19.61
C ASP A 163 15.49 -10.62 -19.77
N SER A 164 14.22 -10.67 -19.41
CA SER A 164 13.38 -9.47 -19.47
C SER A 164 12.28 -9.48 -18.42
N LEU A 165 11.96 -8.30 -17.92
CA LEU A 165 10.82 -8.07 -17.03
C LEU A 165 10.21 -6.71 -17.32
N SER A 166 8.88 -6.66 -17.42
CA SER A 166 8.09 -5.44 -17.52
C SER A 166 7.36 -5.19 -16.21
N ILE A 167 7.39 -3.95 -15.73
CA ILE A 167 6.73 -3.54 -14.48
C ILE A 167 5.85 -2.35 -14.79
N ASP A 168 4.57 -2.44 -14.44
CA ASP A 168 3.61 -1.34 -14.54
C ASP A 168 3.05 -1.04 -13.15
N THR A 169 3.43 0.11 -12.58
CA THR A 169 2.99 0.53 -11.22
C THR A 169 3.03 2.03 -11.07
N SER A 170 2.16 2.56 -10.22
CA SER A 170 2.19 3.96 -9.79
C SER A 170 2.97 4.18 -8.49
N ASN A 171 3.56 3.13 -7.92
CA ASN A 171 4.27 3.16 -6.64
C ASN A 171 5.79 3.08 -6.84
N SER A 172 6.54 3.16 -5.74
CA SER A 172 8.00 3.04 -5.77
C SER A 172 8.46 1.61 -6.02
N ILE A 173 9.60 1.49 -6.69
CA ILE A 173 10.25 0.22 -7.02
C ILE A 173 11.63 0.22 -6.40
N VAL A 174 11.99 -0.89 -5.76
CA VAL A 174 13.34 -1.15 -5.25
C VAL A 174 13.87 -2.40 -5.94
N VAL A 175 15.07 -2.32 -6.49
CA VAL A 175 15.75 -3.44 -7.15
C VAL A 175 17.03 -3.72 -6.38
N ASP A 176 17.10 -4.89 -5.76
CA ASP A 176 18.23 -5.31 -4.92
C ASP A 176 18.78 -6.67 -5.37
N SER A 177 20.06 -6.72 -5.67
CA SER A 177 20.78 -7.94 -6.05
C SER A 177 20.12 -8.67 -7.22
N CYS A 178 19.70 -7.92 -8.26
CA CYS A 178 19.02 -8.45 -9.44
C CYS A 178 19.87 -8.26 -10.69
N ASP A 179 19.80 -9.23 -11.59
CA ASP A 179 20.46 -9.20 -12.89
C ASP A 179 19.41 -9.31 -14.02
N PHE A 180 19.26 -8.22 -14.78
CA PHE A 180 18.32 -8.13 -15.90
C PHE A 180 19.04 -7.83 -17.20
N ALA A 181 18.82 -8.63 -18.26
CA ALA A 181 19.23 -8.24 -19.59
C ALA A 181 18.39 -7.05 -20.10
N ALA A 182 17.10 -7.02 -19.78
CA ALA A 182 16.21 -5.91 -20.05
C ALA A 182 15.19 -5.70 -18.92
N LEU A 183 15.07 -4.48 -18.41
CA LEU A 183 14.05 -4.07 -17.46
C LEU A 183 13.24 -2.92 -18.04
N GLN A 184 11.93 -3.09 -18.14
CA GLN A 184 11.02 -2.05 -18.57
C GLN A 184 10.14 -1.61 -17.41
N VAL A 185 10.14 -0.32 -17.10
CA VAL A 185 9.26 0.29 -16.09
C VAL A 185 8.27 1.22 -16.78
N ILE A 186 7.00 0.90 -16.66
CA ILE A 186 5.87 1.65 -17.23
C ILE A 186 5.14 2.32 -16.06
N ARG A 187 4.81 3.62 -16.17
CA ARG A 187 4.09 4.36 -15.12
C ARG A 187 4.73 4.21 -13.73
N SER A 188 5.90 4.74 -13.50
CA SER A 188 6.36 4.87 -12.11
C SER A 188 5.97 6.25 -11.59
N GLY A 189 4.98 6.30 -10.71
CA GLY A 189 4.64 7.52 -9.96
C GLY A 189 5.50 7.74 -8.72
N GLY A 190 6.34 6.77 -8.37
CA GLY A 190 7.27 6.79 -7.24
C GLY A 190 8.74 6.75 -7.68
N ASN A 191 9.62 6.55 -6.71
CA ASN A 191 11.05 6.40 -6.97
C ASN A 191 11.36 5.01 -7.51
N VAL A 192 12.36 4.93 -8.40
CA VAL A 192 12.99 3.68 -8.80
C VAL A 192 14.39 3.68 -8.19
N ASP A 193 14.63 2.80 -7.24
CA ASP A 193 15.85 2.67 -6.47
C ASP A 193 16.59 1.39 -6.84
N PHE A 194 17.83 1.53 -7.30
CA PHE A 194 18.72 0.41 -7.65
C PHE A 194 19.80 0.30 -6.59
N GLN A 195 19.76 -0.77 -5.81
CA GLN A 195 20.69 -0.96 -4.70
C GLN A 195 21.90 -1.80 -5.10
N SER A 196 21.69 -2.88 -5.83
CA SER A 196 22.77 -3.76 -6.30
C SER A 196 22.31 -4.65 -7.46
N GLY A 197 23.27 -5.24 -8.20
CA GLY A 197 23.01 -6.06 -9.38
C GLY A 197 23.35 -5.36 -10.69
N THR A 198 22.94 -5.93 -11.81
CA THR A 198 23.20 -5.42 -13.17
C THR A 198 21.93 -5.31 -13.99
N ILE A 199 21.81 -4.20 -14.73
CA ILE A 199 20.75 -4.01 -15.72
C ILE A 199 21.40 -3.57 -17.03
N ASN A 200 21.38 -4.44 -18.03
CA ASN A 200 22.02 -4.13 -19.31
C ASN A 200 21.22 -3.09 -20.10
N ASN A 201 19.91 -3.24 -20.14
CA ASN A 201 19.01 -2.31 -20.83
C ASN A 201 17.87 -1.89 -19.90
N LEU A 202 17.76 -0.59 -19.64
CA LEU A 202 16.71 -0.02 -18.82
C LEU A 202 15.82 0.88 -19.67
N TYR A 203 14.52 0.59 -19.71
CA TYR A 203 13.51 1.38 -20.40
C TYR A 203 12.58 1.99 -19.36
N LEU A 204 12.60 3.30 -19.22
CA LEU A 204 11.74 4.05 -18.30
C LEU A 204 10.71 4.84 -19.09
N ASN A 205 9.43 4.58 -18.81
CA ASN A 205 8.34 5.45 -19.24
C ASN A 205 7.70 6.01 -17.97
N LEU A 206 8.12 7.19 -17.58
CA LEU A 206 7.73 7.81 -16.30
C LEU A 206 6.48 8.69 -16.42
N GLY A 207 5.72 8.56 -17.50
CA GLY A 207 4.37 9.12 -17.67
C GLY A 207 4.30 10.65 -17.67
#